data_fe50a3c0224a0f0ea247f46cf5bfb698
#
_entry.id   fe50a3c0224a0f0ea247f46cf5bfb698
#
_cell.length_a   1.000
_cell.length_b   1.000
_cell.length_c   1.000
_cell.angle_alpha   90.00
_cell.angle_beta   90.00
_cell.angle_gamma   90.00
#
_symmetry.space_group_name_H-M   'P 1'
#
loop_
_entity.id
_entity.type
_entity.pdbx_description
1 polymer ?
#
loop_
_entity_poly.entity_id
_entity_poly.type
_entity_poly.pdbx_seq_one_letter_code
_entity_poly.pdbx_strand_id
1 'polypeptide(L)'
;MMAFVAIYTVGRLKHSHEHPASREFFEVGNEVIRQAAKTGDLIKEFSPNRVLFPENAIKGEGSPILTLTVWKNLQTLFRFTYSGQHMQALRERNKWFGSHQERQPNYVVWWTEKVTDVSWKEAFKRYDSYIQHGPAPFAFDFKSAFDHSGEKILLK
;
A
#
# COMPACT_ATOMS: atom_id res chain seq x y z
N MET A 1 -2.25 -7.12 -24.26
CA MET A 1 -2.53 -5.88 -23.53
C MET A 1 -1.83 -5.95 -22.17
N MET A 2 -0.99 -4.96 -21.88
CA MET A 2 -0.29 -4.93 -20.59
C MET A 2 -1.19 -4.30 -19.53
N ALA A 3 -1.20 -4.90 -18.36
CA ALA A 3 -1.89 -4.34 -17.21
C ALA A 3 -0.88 -4.27 -16.06
N PHE A 4 -0.98 -3.20 -15.29
CA PHE A 4 -0.19 -2.96 -14.10
C PHE A 4 -1.07 -3.06 -12.88
N VAL A 5 -0.47 -3.17 -11.72
CA VAL A 5 -1.22 -3.17 -10.47
C VAL A 5 -0.76 -2.00 -9.61
N ALA A 6 -1.72 -1.31 -9.00
CA ALA A 6 -1.44 -0.23 -8.06
C ALA A 6 -1.79 -0.67 -6.65
N ILE A 7 -1.05 -0.19 -5.68
CA ILE A 7 -1.36 -0.39 -4.27
C ILE A 7 -1.27 0.94 -3.54
N TYR A 8 -2.31 1.23 -2.77
CA TYR A 8 -2.37 2.37 -1.88
C TYR A 8 -2.35 1.85 -0.44
N THR A 9 -1.46 2.39 0.37
CA THR A 9 -1.40 2.06 1.79
C THR A 9 -1.62 3.31 2.64
N VAL A 10 -2.23 3.12 3.80
CA VAL A 10 -2.52 4.20 4.74
C VAL A 10 -2.31 3.71 6.15
N GLY A 11 -1.67 4.53 6.98
CA GLY A 11 -1.45 4.21 8.38
C GLY A 11 -1.08 5.44 9.19
N ARG A 12 -0.95 5.27 10.48
CA ARG A 12 -0.42 6.27 11.40
C ARG A 12 0.66 5.67 12.26
N LEU A 13 1.78 6.36 12.32
CA LEU A 13 2.87 6.00 13.23
C LEU A 13 2.44 6.28 14.66
N LYS A 14 3.01 5.54 15.62
CA LYS A 14 2.79 5.78 17.05
C LYS A 14 3.32 7.12 17.49
N HIS A 15 4.37 7.60 16.83
CA HIS A 15 5.15 8.78 17.24
C HIS A 15 5.23 9.80 16.12
N SER A 16 5.68 11.01 16.43
CA SER A 16 5.93 12.04 15.42
C SER A 16 7.03 11.62 14.45
N HIS A 17 7.15 12.34 13.34
CA HIS A 17 8.18 12.08 12.34
C HIS A 17 9.61 12.16 12.90
N GLU A 18 9.84 13.04 13.88
CA GLU A 18 11.16 13.26 14.45
C GLU A 18 11.57 12.22 15.50
N HIS A 19 10.63 11.39 15.97
CA HIS A 19 10.92 10.39 16.98
C HIS A 19 11.90 9.33 16.43
N PRO A 20 12.87 8.85 17.23
CA PRO A 20 13.83 7.84 16.74
C PRO A 20 13.19 6.58 16.16
N ALA A 21 12.09 6.10 16.72
CA ALA A 21 11.38 4.94 16.20
C ALA A 21 10.80 5.22 14.80
N SER A 22 10.32 6.44 14.56
CA SER A 22 9.80 6.84 13.24
C SER A 22 10.93 6.94 12.22
N ARG A 23 12.11 7.42 12.62
CA ARG A 23 13.28 7.45 11.73
C ARG A 23 13.65 6.05 11.28
N GLU A 24 13.66 5.08 12.19
CA GLU A 24 13.92 3.68 11.86
C GLU A 24 12.94 3.19 10.81
N PHE A 25 11.65 3.49 10.97
CA PHE A 25 10.61 3.13 9.99
C PHE A 25 10.93 3.69 8.60
N PHE A 26 11.31 4.97 8.51
CA PHE A 26 11.63 5.59 7.22
C PHE A 26 12.88 4.99 6.59
N GLU A 27 13.91 4.68 7.38
CA GLU A 27 15.12 4.03 6.88
C GLU A 27 14.82 2.64 6.31
N VAL A 28 14.04 1.83 7.02
CA VAL A 28 13.63 0.51 6.57
C VAL A 28 12.78 0.62 5.30
N GLY A 29 11.82 1.54 5.28
CA GLY A 29 10.93 1.77 4.13
C GLY A 29 11.70 2.19 2.88
N ASN A 30 12.65 3.11 3.03
CA ASN A 30 13.49 3.57 1.92
C ASN A 30 14.33 2.44 1.34
N GLU A 31 14.89 1.58 2.19
CA GLU A 31 15.68 0.43 1.74
C GLU A 31 14.82 -0.59 1.00
N VAL A 32 13.62 -0.87 1.51
CA VAL A 32 12.66 -1.78 0.87
C VAL A 32 12.32 -1.29 -0.55
N ILE A 33 12.00 0.00 -0.69
CA ILE A 33 11.66 0.59 -1.99
C ILE A 33 12.87 0.57 -2.93
N ARG A 34 14.05 0.85 -2.41
CA ARG A 34 15.28 0.81 -3.23
C ARG A 34 15.52 -0.58 -3.81
N GLN A 35 15.32 -1.62 -3.01
CA GLN A 35 15.44 -2.99 -3.48
C GLN A 35 14.40 -3.33 -4.54
N ALA A 36 13.16 -2.91 -4.33
CA ALA A 36 12.09 -3.11 -5.31
C ALA A 36 12.40 -2.43 -6.64
N ALA A 37 12.94 -1.22 -6.59
CA ALA A 37 13.30 -0.49 -7.81
C ALA A 37 14.38 -1.21 -8.61
N LYS A 38 15.33 -1.87 -7.93
CA LYS A 38 16.41 -2.61 -8.61
C LYS A 38 15.93 -3.82 -9.40
N THR A 39 14.83 -4.44 -8.99
CA THR A 39 14.31 -5.63 -9.69
C THR A 39 13.59 -5.28 -10.99
N GLY A 40 13.18 -4.04 -11.17
CA GLY A 40 12.34 -3.63 -12.30
C GLY A 40 10.86 -3.92 -12.13
N ASP A 41 10.48 -4.52 -11.01
CA ASP A 41 9.07 -4.85 -10.73
C ASP A 41 8.28 -3.63 -10.24
N LEU A 42 8.93 -2.71 -9.58
CA LEU A 42 8.34 -1.43 -9.18
C LEU A 42 8.40 -0.46 -10.37
N ILE A 43 7.24 -0.09 -10.89
CA ILE A 43 7.13 0.76 -12.08
C ILE A 43 7.15 2.24 -11.72
N LYS A 44 6.45 2.61 -10.65
CA LYS A 44 6.37 4.02 -10.24
C LYS A 44 6.07 4.13 -8.75
N GLU A 45 6.69 5.12 -8.12
CA GLU A 45 6.39 5.54 -6.74
C GLU A 45 5.90 6.98 -6.78
N PHE A 46 4.78 7.24 -6.11
CA PHE A 46 4.21 8.58 -6.02
C PHE A 46 4.64 9.24 -4.72
N SER A 47 5.04 10.51 -4.78
CA SER A 47 5.38 11.28 -3.59
C SER A 47 4.11 11.68 -2.84
N PRO A 48 4.05 11.52 -1.51
CA PRO A 48 2.91 11.96 -0.71
C PRO A 48 2.93 13.45 -0.39
N ASN A 49 3.88 14.23 -0.93
CA ASN A 49 3.99 15.66 -0.67
C ASN A 49 2.72 16.40 -1.06
N ARG A 50 2.18 17.21 -0.15
CA ARG A 50 0.98 18.03 -0.36
C ARG A 50 -0.32 17.22 -0.56
N VAL A 51 -0.30 15.95 -0.21
CA VAL A 51 -1.51 15.12 -0.27
C VAL A 51 -2.32 15.34 1.00
N LEU A 52 -3.63 15.56 0.84
CA LEU A 52 -4.53 15.65 1.97
C LEU A 52 -4.85 14.25 2.49
N PHE A 53 -4.75 14.09 3.80
CA PHE A 53 -5.07 12.81 4.43
C PHE A 53 -6.59 12.60 4.36
N PRO A 54 -7.08 11.49 3.80
CA PRO A 54 -8.52 11.29 3.62
C PRO A 54 -9.25 11.17 4.95
N GLU A 55 -10.50 11.67 4.99
CA GLU A 55 -11.31 11.65 6.21
C GLU A 55 -11.60 10.24 6.72
N ASN A 56 -11.71 9.27 5.82
CA ASN A 56 -11.98 7.87 6.16
C ASN A 56 -10.72 7.06 6.46
N ALA A 57 -9.56 7.71 6.49
CA ALA A 57 -8.31 7.03 6.82
C ALA A 57 -8.22 6.70 8.30
N ILE A 58 -7.25 5.85 8.64
CA ILE A 58 -7.01 5.43 10.02
C ILE A 58 -6.77 6.65 10.90
N LYS A 59 -7.57 6.78 11.95
CA LYS A 59 -7.47 7.87 12.91
C LYS A 59 -6.56 7.47 14.06
N GLY A 60 -5.99 8.46 14.72
CA GLY A 60 -5.11 8.25 15.87
C GLY A 60 -4.09 9.35 15.99
N GLU A 61 -3.27 9.25 17.03
CA GLU A 61 -2.15 10.14 17.25
C GLU A 61 -0.98 9.70 16.38
N GLY A 62 -0.01 10.58 16.23
CA GLY A 62 1.18 10.32 15.44
C GLY A 62 1.04 10.77 14.00
N SER A 63 2.06 10.48 13.22
CA SER A 63 2.15 10.97 11.83
C SER A 63 1.41 10.07 10.86
N PRO A 64 0.57 10.63 9.98
CA PRO A 64 -0.05 9.85 8.91
C PRO A 64 0.99 9.44 7.87
N ILE A 65 0.89 8.22 7.38
CA ILE A 65 1.77 7.66 6.36
C ILE A 65 0.92 7.15 5.21
N LEU A 66 1.18 7.67 4.02
CA LEU A 66 0.51 7.23 2.80
C LEU A 66 1.55 6.77 1.80
N THR A 67 1.29 5.66 1.12
CA THR A 67 2.11 5.23 -0.02
C THR A 67 1.21 4.90 -1.20
N LEU A 68 1.71 5.18 -2.39
CA LEU A 68 1.04 4.83 -3.64
C LEU A 68 2.12 4.41 -4.63
N THR A 69 2.08 3.15 -5.04
CA THR A 69 3.07 2.58 -5.95
C THR A 69 2.39 1.76 -7.03
N VAL A 70 3.05 1.63 -8.17
CA VAL A 70 2.58 0.84 -9.32
C VAL A 70 3.60 -0.23 -9.61
N TRP A 71 3.14 -1.45 -9.78
CA TRP A 71 3.96 -2.65 -9.94
C TRP A 71 3.65 -3.34 -11.26
N LYS A 72 4.62 -4.12 -11.72
CA LYS A 72 4.53 -4.83 -12.99
C LYS A 72 3.30 -5.72 -13.10
N ASN A 73 3.01 -6.50 -12.05
CA ASN A 73 1.81 -7.32 -11.97
C ASN A 73 1.53 -7.71 -10.52
N LEU A 74 0.38 -8.33 -10.30
CA LEU A 74 -0.08 -8.68 -8.95
C LEU A 74 0.84 -9.71 -8.29
N GLN A 75 1.32 -10.69 -9.04
CA GLN A 75 2.15 -11.75 -8.49
C GLN A 75 3.49 -11.20 -7.98
N THR A 76 4.12 -10.29 -8.72
CA THR A 76 5.39 -9.69 -8.27
C THR A 76 5.19 -8.83 -7.03
N LEU A 77 4.10 -8.08 -6.96
CA LEU A 77 3.76 -7.28 -5.77
C LEU A 77 3.53 -8.20 -4.56
N PHE A 78 2.77 -9.27 -4.72
CA PHE A 78 2.50 -10.21 -3.64
C PHE A 78 3.78 -10.87 -3.13
N ARG A 79 4.64 -11.34 -4.02
CA ARG A 79 5.92 -11.95 -3.66
C ARG A 79 6.81 -10.96 -2.91
N PHE A 80 6.89 -9.74 -3.39
CA PHE A 80 7.68 -8.69 -2.74
C PHE A 80 7.17 -8.42 -1.33
N THR A 81 5.85 -8.30 -1.16
CA THR A 81 5.23 -7.98 0.12
C THR A 81 5.57 -9.03 1.19
N TYR A 82 5.62 -10.30 0.80
CA TYR A 82 5.81 -11.40 1.75
C TYR A 82 7.19 -12.06 1.67
N SER A 83 8.20 -11.33 1.20
CA SER A 83 9.57 -11.86 1.13
C SER A 83 10.60 -10.83 1.59
N GLY A 84 11.78 -11.31 1.93
CA GLY A 84 12.96 -10.50 2.23
C GLY A 84 12.73 -9.45 3.31
N GLN A 85 13.26 -8.25 3.06
CA GLN A 85 13.20 -7.15 4.03
C GLN A 85 11.78 -6.63 4.26
N HIS A 86 10.91 -6.69 3.26
CA HIS A 86 9.53 -6.24 3.45
C HIS A 86 8.81 -7.17 4.43
N MET A 87 9.04 -8.46 4.34
CA MET A 87 8.46 -9.42 5.30
C MET A 87 8.96 -9.15 6.71
N GLN A 88 10.24 -8.82 6.86
CA GLN A 88 10.81 -8.43 8.14
C GLN A 88 10.13 -7.17 8.69
N ALA A 89 9.94 -6.16 7.85
CA ALA A 89 9.25 -4.93 8.24
C ALA A 89 7.82 -5.21 8.72
N LEU A 90 7.10 -6.12 8.05
CA LEU A 90 5.76 -6.51 8.48
C LEU A 90 5.76 -7.17 9.86
N ARG A 91 6.75 -8.00 10.16
CA ARG A 91 6.88 -8.62 11.48
C ARG A 91 7.15 -7.60 12.58
N GLU A 92 7.81 -6.51 12.25
CA GLU A 92 8.19 -5.45 13.19
C GLU A 92 7.20 -4.28 13.23
N ARG A 93 6.11 -4.35 12.45
CA ARG A 93 5.17 -3.22 12.30
C ARG A 93 4.64 -2.66 13.62
N ASN A 94 4.52 -3.49 14.65
CA ASN A 94 4.01 -3.06 15.95
C ASN A 94 4.94 -2.09 16.68
N LYS A 95 6.20 -2.01 16.28
CA LYS A 95 7.12 -0.99 16.79
C LYS A 95 6.72 0.41 16.36
N TRP A 96 6.11 0.53 15.18
CA TRP A 96 5.86 1.80 14.51
C TRP A 96 4.40 2.21 14.48
N PHE A 97 3.48 1.25 14.41
CA PHE A 97 2.05 1.51 14.24
C PHE A 97 1.24 1.16 15.49
N GLY A 98 0.15 1.89 15.71
CA GLY A 98 -0.74 1.65 16.82
C GLY A 98 -1.64 0.42 16.61
N SER A 99 -2.06 -0.20 17.72
CA SER A 99 -2.88 -1.42 17.69
C SER A 99 -4.27 -1.23 17.07
N HIS A 100 -4.82 -0.02 17.11
CA HIS A 100 -6.14 0.26 16.53
C HIS A 100 -6.18 0.15 15.01
N GLN A 101 -5.02 0.13 14.35
CA GLN A 101 -4.94 -0.03 12.90
C GLN A 101 -5.37 -1.43 12.44
N GLU A 102 -5.38 -2.41 13.31
CA GLU A 102 -5.82 -3.76 12.99
C GLU A 102 -7.31 -3.85 12.68
N ARG A 103 -8.09 -2.85 13.11
CA ARG A 103 -9.54 -2.82 12.93
C ARG A 103 -10.01 -2.12 11.67
N GLN A 104 -9.09 -1.50 10.93
CA GLN A 104 -9.40 -0.73 9.73
C GLN A 104 -8.48 -1.18 8.60
N PRO A 105 -9.02 -1.36 7.39
CA PRO A 105 -8.19 -1.70 6.24
C PRO A 105 -7.07 -0.68 6.05
N ASN A 106 -5.86 -1.16 5.84
CA ASN A 106 -4.69 -0.29 5.70
C ASN A 106 -4.11 -0.27 4.29
N TYR A 107 -4.72 -0.98 3.34
CA TYR A 107 -4.30 -0.93 1.94
C TYR A 107 -5.42 -1.43 1.03
N VAL A 108 -5.33 -1.02 -0.25
CA VAL A 108 -6.13 -1.58 -1.34
C VAL A 108 -5.28 -1.71 -2.58
N VAL A 109 -5.65 -2.68 -3.41
CA VAL A 109 -4.96 -3.01 -4.66
C VAL A 109 -5.99 -2.95 -5.80
N TRP A 110 -5.54 -2.52 -6.99
CA TRP A 110 -6.39 -2.56 -8.18
C TRP A 110 -5.54 -2.66 -9.44
N TRP A 111 -6.16 -3.14 -10.51
CA TRP A 111 -5.51 -3.21 -11.82
C TRP A 111 -5.71 -1.93 -12.60
N THR A 112 -4.70 -1.56 -13.37
CA THR A 112 -4.78 -0.43 -14.28
C THR A 112 -4.04 -0.75 -15.58
N GLU A 113 -4.58 -0.29 -16.70
CA GLU A 113 -3.92 -0.46 -18.00
C GLU A 113 -2.87 0.62 -18.26
N LYS A 114 -3.06 1.80 -17.66
CA LYS A 114 -2.17 2.95 -17.84
C LYS A 114 -1.69 3.48 -16.51
N VAL A 115 -0.38 3.60 -16.35
CA VAL A 115 0.21 4.19 -15.16
C VAL A 115 -0.28 5.63 -14.95
N THR A 116 -0.55 6.35 -16.03
CA THR A 116 -1.05 7.72 -15.98
C THR A 116 -2.47 7.85 -15.40
N ASP A 117 -3.22 6.76 -15.31
CA ASP A 117 -4.55 6.76 -14.67
C ASP A 117 -4.46 6.63 -13.16
N VAL A 118 -3.28 6.35 -12.62
CA VAL A 118 -3.06 6.24 -11.18
C VAL A 118 -2.79 7.61 -10.60
N SER A 119 -3.50 7.95 -9.53
CA SER A 119 -3.32 9.22 -8.83
C SER A 119 -3.75 9.06 -7.38
N TRP A 120 -3.39 10.01 -6.54
CA TRP A 120 -3.86 10.04 -5.15
C TRP A 120 -5.37 10.12 -5.06
N LYS A 121 -5.99 10.92 -5.91
CA LYS A 121 -7.45 11.05 -5.97
C LYS A 121 -8.11 9.71 -6.29
N GLU A 122 -7.59 9.00 -7.29
CA GLU A 122 -8.09 7.68 -7.65
C GLU A 122 -7.86 6.67 -6.52
N ALA A 123 -6.71 6.72 -5.85
CA ALA A 123 -6.41 5.86 -4.72
C ALA A 123 -7.41 6.04 -3.58
N PHE A 124 -7.73 7.30 -3.23
CA PHE A 124 -8.70 7.60 -2.18
C PHE A 124 -10.10 7.08 -2.52
N LYS A 125 -10.50 7.22 -3.77
CA LYS A 125 -11.78 6.74 -4.28
C LYS A 125 -11.88 5.22 -4.18
N ARG A 126 -10.82 4.50 -4.53
CA ARG A 126 -10.77 3.05 -4.45
C ARG A 126 -10.77 2.56 -3.00
N TYR A 127 -10.01 3.21 -2.14
CA TYR A 127 -9.99 2.91 -0.72
C TYR A 127 -11.37 3.11 -0.07
N ASP A 128 -12.04 4.21 -0.40
CA ASP A 128 -13.38 4.50 0.09
C ASP A 128 -14.38 3.42 -0.33
N SER A 129 -14.33 2.98 -1.58
CA SER A 129 -15.16 1.90 -2.08
C SER A 129 -14.92 0.59 -1.33
N TYR A 130 -13.65 0.28 -1.06
CA TYR A 130 -13.30 -0.92 -0.30
C TYR A 130 -13.87 -0.88 1.12
N ILE A 131 -13.77 0.26 1.79
CA ILE A 131 -14.32 0.41 3.15
C ILE A 131 -15.83 0.23 3.14
N GLN A 132 -16.52 0.79 2.15
CA GLN A 132 -17.99 0.76 2.08
C GLN A 132 -18.55 -0.58 1.62
N HIS A 133 -17.89 -1.25 0.69
CA HIS A 133 -18.44 -2.40 -0.02
C HIS A 133 -17.65 -3.69 0.15
N GLY A 134 -16.44 -3.62 0.71
CA GLY A 134 -15.54 -4.77 0.80
C GLY A 134 -14.80 -5.04 -0.51
N PRO A 135 -14.07 -6.16 -0.58
CA PRO A 135 -13.27 -6.48 -1.76
C PRO A 135 -14.10 -6.65 -3.02
N ALA A 136 -13.62 -6.06 -4.11
CA ALA A 136 -14.23 -6.14 -5.45
C ALA A 136 -13.12 -5.91 -6.48
N PRO A 137 -13.36 -6.19 -7.77
CA PRO A 137 -12.35 -5.89 -8.80
C PRO A 137 -11.87 -4.43 -8.79
N PHE A 138 -12.74 -3.50 -8.41
CA PHE A 138 -12.41 -2.08 -8.32
C PHE A 138 -11.38 -1.77 -7.22
N ALA A 139 -11.43 -2.51 -6.10
CA ALA A 139 -10.51 -2.34 -4.98
C ALA A 139 -10.53 -3.61 -4.13
N PHE A 140 -9.40 -4.25 -3.98
CA PHE A 140 -9.31 -5.54 -3.28
C PHE A 140 -8.06 -5.65 -2.42
N ASP A 141 -7.94 -6.77 -1.72
CA ASP A 141 -6.77 -7.12 -0.90
C ASP A 141 -6.18 -8.46 -1.37
N PHE A 142 -5.07 -8.87 -0.76
CA PHE A 142 -4.41 -10.11 -1.17
C PHE A 142 -5.19 -11.38 -0.82
N LYS A 143 -6.05 -11.32 0.20
CA LYS A 143 -6.87 -12.46 0.59
C LYS A 143 -8.07 -12.66 -0.33
N SER A 144 -8.56 -11.58 -0.91
CA SER A 144 -9.71 -11.56 -1.79
C SER A 144 -9.32 -10.89 -3.10
N ALA A 145 -8.36 -11.51 -3.79
CA ALA A 145 -7.76 -10.94 -4.99
C ALA A 145 -8.54 -11.29 -6.25
N PHE A 146 -8.40 -10.42 -7.25
CA PHE A 146 -9.02 -10.59 -8.57
C PHE A 146 -7.94 -10.47 -9.63
N ASP A 147 -8.10 -11.18 -10.73
CA ASP A 147 -7.24 -10.99 -11.87
C ASP A 147 -7.69 -9.75 -12.66
N HIS A 148 -6.95 -9.42 -13.69
CA HIS A 148 -7.21 -8.21 -14.46
C HIS A 148 -8.53 -8.27 -15.27
N SER A 149 -9.12 -9.46 -15.46
CA SER A 149 -10.43 -9.60 -16.08
C SER A 149 -11.58 -9.51 -15.06
N GLY A 150 -11.27 -9.43 -13.77
CA GLY A 150 -12.28 -9.32 -12.71
C GLY A 150 -12.69 -10.64 -12.09
N GLU A 151 -11.98 -11.73 -12.36
CA GLU A 151 -12.25 -13.03 -11.78
C GLU A 151 -11.45 -13.25 -10.50
N LYS A 152 -12.05 -13.90 -9.52
CA LYS A 152 -11.38 -14.20 -8.25
C LYS A 152 -10.21 -15.16 -8.47
N ILE A 153 -9.10 -14.90 -7.78
CA ILE A 153 -7.91 -15.75 -7.82
C ILE A 153 -7.36 -15.94 -6.42
N LEU A 154 -6.54 -16.99 -6.26
CA LEU A 154 -5.76 -17.23 -5.06
C LEU A 154 -4.30 -16.91 -5.34
N LEU A 155 -3.70 -16.06 -4.51
CA LEU A 155 -2.28 -15.75 -4.58
C LEU A 155 -1.49 -16.77 -3.75
N LYS A 156 -0.39 -17.23 -4.31
CA LYS A 156 0.48 -18.22 -3.66
C LYS A 156 1.92 -17.75 -3.61
#